data_0c65eb320003ae216e8c0cecf9a0bf9d
#
_entry.id   0c65eb320003ae216e8c0cecf9a0bf9d
#
_cell.length_a   1.000
_cell.length_b   1.000
_cell.length_c   1.000
_cell.angle_alpha   90.00
_cell.angle_beta   90.00
_cell.angle_gamma   90.00
#
_symmetry.space_group_name_H-M   'P 1'
#
loop_
_entity.id
_entity.type
_entity.pdbx_description
1 polymer ?
#
loop_
_entity_poly.entity_id
_entity_poly.type
_entity_poly.pdbx_seq_one_letter_code
_entity_poly.pdbx_strand_id
1 'polypeptide(L)'
;FVENVDRSKIITAGSIMITRPAVARLRKEGPEVLIRKMKERDITVLPVIDENDKLIGEITLESAAILRRKGIKSIQEAVQSEVHSVTEDTKIEDLLPLITKTNSPIYVVNEERELKGLVPLSSIVVEMTGKDKEEINELIQNAIEL
;
A
#
# COMPACT_ATOMS: atom_id res chain seq x y z
N PHE A 1 33.33 -16.86 2.96
CA PHE A 1 32.91 -16.39 3.02
C PHE A 1 32.32 -15.36 2.69
N VAL A 2 32.17 -14.89 2.77
CA VAL A 2 31.91 -13.76 2.53
C VAL A 2 30.65 -13.51 2.13
N GLU A 3 30.30 -13.99 1.39
CA GLU A 3 29.17 -13.86 0.90
C GLU A 3 28.17 -14.10 1.83
N ASN A 4 28.40 -14.60 2.81
CA ASN A 4 27.45 -14.82 3.81
C ASN A 4 26.69 -13.61 4.17
N VAL A 5 27.30 -12.50 4.05
CA VAL A 5 26.67 -11.27 4.41
C VAL A 5 25.43 -11.02 3.63
N ASP A 6 25.49 -11.25 2.37
CA ASP A 6 24.36 -10.93 1.54
C ASP A 6 23.17 -11.81 1.77
N ARG A 7 23.43 -13.03 2.12
CA ARG A 7 22.35 -13.95 2.30
C ARG A 7 21.52 -13.65 3.52
N SER A 8 22.12 -13.02 4.51
CA SER A 8 21.38 -12.70 5.70
C SER A 8 20.47 -11.51 5.48
N LYS A 9 20.55 -10.88 4.33
CA LYS A 9 19.79 -9.65 4.09
C LYS A 9 18.64 -9.84 3.13
N ILE A 10 17.87 -10.88 3.35
CA ILE A 10 16.66 -11.05 2.60
C ILE A 10 15.65 -10.06 3.17
N ILE A 11 15.22 -9.14 2.33
CA ILE A 11 14.26 -8.13 2.74
C ILE A 11 12.89 -8.52 2.21
N THR A 12 11.90 -8.54 3.07
CA THR A 12 10.55 -8.92 2.73
C THR A 12 9.59 -7.78 2.98
N ALA A 13 8.39 -7.91 2.44
CA ALA A 13 7.34 -6.91 2.66
C ALA A 13 7.10 -6.73 4.17
N GLY A 14 7.06 -7.82 4.92
CA GLY A 14 6.84 -7.74 6.36
C GLY A 14 7.92 -6.99 7.11
N SER A 15 9.16 -7.02 6.60
CA SER A 15 10.27 -6.36 7.29
C SER A 15 10.31 -4.86 7.05
N ILE A 16 9.62 -4.37 6.01
CA ILE A 16 9.64 -2.94 5.70
C ILE A 16 8.26 -2.29 5.75
N MET A 17 7.22 -3.06 6.00
CA MET A 17 5.87 -2.52 6.01
C MET A 17 5.65 -1.58 7.19
N ILE A 18 4.74 -0.65 7.00
CA ILE A 18 4.22 0.16 8.09
C ILE A 18 3.15 -0.67 8.76
N THR A 19 3.33 -0.95 10.05
CA THR A 19 2.33 -1.69 10.83
C THR A 19 1.28 -0.72 11.34
N ARG A 20 0.07 -1.21 11.55
CA ARG A 20 -1.04 -0.40 12.05
C ARG A 20 -1.25 0.85 11.21
N PRO A 21 -1.44 0.70 9.91
CA PRO A 21 -1.68 1.86 9.06
C PRO A 21 -3.04 2.49 9.38
N ALA A 22 -3.21 3.74 8.97
CA ALA A 22 -4.53 4.35 9.04
C ALA A 22 -5.43 3.58 8.08
N VAL A 23 -6.68 3.35 8.49
CA VAL A 23 -7.62 2.58 7.69
C VAL A 23 -8.96 3.31 7.61
N ALA A 24 -9.76 2.93 6.62
CA ALA A 24 -11.15 3.34 6.53
C ALA A 24 -12.00 2.12 6.89
N ARG A 25 -12.91 2.31 7.84
CA ARG A 25 -13.79 1.21 8.29
C ARG A 25 -15.12 1.33 7.58
N LEU A 26 -15.40 0.37 6.73
CA LEU A 26 -16.46 0.45 5.74
C LEU A 26 -17.81 0.92 6.26
N ARG A 27 -18.28 0.39 7.35
CA ARG A 27 -19.62 0.69 7.85
C ARG A 27 -19.64 1.59 9.06
N LYS A 28 -18.48 2.07 9.48
CA LYS A 28 -18.38 2.87 10.68
C LYS A 28 -17.96 4.30 10.44
N GLU A 29 -17.33 4.57 9.30
CA GLU A 29 -16.77 5.88 9.06
C GLU A 29 -17.28 6.42 7.74
N GLY A 30 -17.61 7.71 7.73
CA GLY A 30 -18.05 8.38 6.52
C GLY A 30 -16.94 9.22 5.90
N PRO A 31 -17.24 9.87 4.76
CA PRO A 31 -16.21 10.62 4.03
C PRO A 31 -15.52 11.70 4.86
N GLU A 32 -16.25 12.38 5.74
CA GLU A 32 -15.71 13.46 6.53
C GLU A 32 -14.56 13.00 7.40
N VAL A 33 -14.75 11.86 8.08
CA VAL A 33 -13.74 11.29 8.96
C VAL A 33 -12.51 10.88 8.16
N LEU A 34 -12.72 10.28 6.99
CA LEU A 34 -11.63 9.79 6.16
C LEU A 34 -10.79 10.94 5.61
N ILE A 35 -11.46 12.02 5.20
CA ILE A 35 -10.75 13.21 4.70
C ILE A 35 -9.85 13.76 5.82
N ARG A 36 -10.37 13.84 7.04
CA ARG A 36 -9.59 14.34 8.15
C ARG A 36 -8.39 13.45 8.43
N LYS A 37 -8.59 12.12 8.43
CA LYS A 37 -7.48 11.18 8.63
C LYS A 37 -6.40 11.37 7.59
N MET A 38 -6.79 11.49 6.33
CA MET A 38 -5.82 11.62 5.26
C MET A 38 -5.06 12.94 5.33
N LYS A 39 -5.76 14.02 5.67
CA LYS A 39 -5.10 15.32 5.79
C LYS A 39 -4.13 15.36 6.97
N GLU A 40 -4.53 14.76 8.10
CA GLU A 40 -3.67 14.75 9.28
C GLU A 40 -2.39 13.96 9.06
N ARG A 41 -2.42 12.97 8.20
CA ARG A 41 -1.27 12.12 7.95
C ARG A 41 -0.56 12.42 6.64
N ASP A 42 -1.06 13.42 5.92
CA ASP A 42 -0.49 13.82 4.63
C ASP A 42 -0.44 12.64 3.66
N ILE A 43 -1.55 11.90 3.58
CA ILE A 43 -1.71 10.80 2.65
C ILE A 43 -2.97 11.02 1.83
N THR A 44 -3.06 10.37 0.69
CA THR A 44 -4.17 10.56 -0.24
C THR A 44 -4.97 9.29 -0.51
N VAL A 45 -4.63 8.21 0.17
CA VAL A 45 -5.32 6.93 -0.02
C VAL A 45 -5.33 6.18 1.31
N LEU A 46 -6.44 5.48 1.57
CA LEU A 46 -6.57 4.64 2.76
C LEU A 46 -7.03 3.25 2.33
N PRO A 47 -6.45 2.21 2.92
CA PRO A 47 -7.03 0.88 2.77
C PRO A 47 -8.38 0.83 3.47
N VAL A 48 -9.32 0.12 2.88
CA VAL A 48 -10.66 -0.04 3.44
C VAL A 48 -10.77 -1.47 3.97
N ILE A 49 -11.19 -1.58 5.22
CA ILE A 49 -11.37 -2.88 5.86
C ILE A 49 -12.81 -3.03 6.33
N ASP A 50 -13.23 -4.29 6.48
CA ASP A 50 -14.56 -4.59 6.98
C ASP A 50 -14.51 -4.82 8.49
N GLU A 51 -15.61 -5.27 9.08
CA GLU A 51 -15.71 -5.48 10.52
C GLU A 51 -14.82 -6.61 11.04
N ASN A 52 -14.29 -7.44 10.15
CA ASN A 52 -13.38 -8.53 10.51
C ASN A 52 -11.93 -8.17 10.16
N ASP A 53 -11.65 -6.88 9.94
CA ASP A 53 -10.33 -6.37 9.59
C ASP A 53 -9.82 -6.88 8.24
N LYS A 54 -10.70 -7.39 7.39
CA LYS A 54 -10.30 -7.88 6.07
C LYS A 54 -10.20 -6.74 5.09
N LEU A 55 -9.15 -6.77 4.30
CA LEU A 55 -8.93 -5.76 3.27
C LEU A 55 -9.94 -5.97 2.15
N ILE A 56 -10.74 -4.94 1.86
CA ILE A 56 -11.73 -5.02 0.80
C ILE A 56 -11.45 -4.05 -0.34
N GLY A 57 -10.49 -3.16 -0.18
CA GLY A 57 -10.14 -2.23 -1.24
C GLY A 57 -9.45 -1.01 -0.68
N GLU A 58 -9.57 0.09 -1.40
CA GLU A 58 -9.01 1.37 -0.95
C GLU A 58 -9.93 2.50 -1.37
N ILE A 59 -9.74 3.66 -0.73
CA ILE A 59 -10.49 4.86 -1.08
C ILE A 59 -9.52 6.03 -1.13
N THR A 60 -9.71 6.90 -2.13
CA THR A 60 -8.82 8.06 -2.31
C THR A 60 -9.42 9.30 -1.66
N LEU A 61 -8.55 10.26 -1.36
CA LEU A 61 -8.98 11.55 -0.83
C LEU A 61 -9.95 12.21 -1.81
N GLU A 62 -9.66 12.12 -3.10
CA GLU A 62 -10.51 12.71 -4.12
C GLU A 62 -11.92 12.11 -4.10
N SER A 63 -12.01 10.79 -4.05
CA SER A 63 -13.30 10.12 -4.01
C SER A 63 -14.08 10.47 -2.75
N ALA A 64 -13.39 10.52 -1.61
CA ALA A 64 -14.05 10.90 -0.35
C ALA A 64 -14.58 12.32 -0.41
N ALA A 65 -13.82 13.23 -1.02
CA ALA A 65 -14.25 14.62 -1.16
C ALA A 65 -15.48 14.73 -2.06
N ILE A 66 -15.54 13.92 -3.10
CA ILE A 66 -16.71 13.90 -3.98
C ILE A 66 -17.94 13.42 -3.22
N LEU A 67 -17.81 12.35 -2.43
CA LEU A 67 -18.92 11.86 -1.62
C LEU A 67 -19.40 12.92 -0.64
N ARG A 68 -18.47 13.61 0.01
CA ARG A 68 -18.83 14.67 0.95
C ARG A 68 -19.60 15.78 0.26
N ARG A 69 -19.14 16.19 -0.92
CA ARG A 69 -19.79 17.26 -1.67
C ARG A 69 -21.19 16.88 -2.09
N LYS A 70 -21.41 15.60 -2.39
CA LYS A 70 -22.72 15.10 -2.75
C LYS A 70 -23.63 14.79 -1.58
N GLY A 71 -23.12 14.92 -0.36
CA GLY A 71 -23.89 14.60 0.84
C GLY A 71 -24.08 13.11 1.08
N ILE A 72 -23.27 12.26 0.44
CA ILE A 72 -23.39 10.83 0.60
C ILE A 72 -22.59 10.40 1.85
N LYS A 73 -23.27 9.71 2.74
CA LYS A 73 -22.65 9.33 4.03
C LYS A 73 -21.89 8.02 3.98
N SER A 74 -22.30 7.11 3.11
CA SER A 74 -21.63 5.82 2.99
C SER A 74 -20.43 5.94 2.05
N ILE A 75 -19.34 5.23 2.35
CA ILE A 75 -18.18 5.23 1.46
C ILE A 75 -18.22 4.07 0.47
N GLN A 76 -19.21 3.19 0.60
CA GLN A 76 -19.22 1.93 -0.14
C GLN A 76 -19.04 2.09 -1.64
N GLU A 77 -19.73 3.02 -2.27
CA GLU A 77 -19.67 3.15 -3.71
C GLU A 77 -18.33 3.70 -4.22
N ALA A 78 -17.53 4.28 -3.33
CA ALA A 78 -16.23 4.83 -3.72
C ALA A 78 -15.07 3.87 -3.45
N VAL A 79 -15.34 2.73 -2.87
CA VAL A 79 -14.29 1.75 -2.56
C VAL A 79 -13.84 1.09 -3.86
N GLN A 80 -12.56 1.15 -4.13
CA GLN A 80 -11.97 0.46 -5.28
C GLN A 80 -11.42 -0.86 -4.80
N SER A 81 -11.97 -1.95 -5.33
CA SER A 81 -11.63 -3.29 -4.85
C SER A 81 -10.37 -3.87 -5.48
N GLU A 82 -9.92 -3.29 -6.60
CA GLU A 82 -8.73 -3.79 -7.27
C GLU A 82 -7.49 -3.16 -6.66
N VAL A 83 -6.89 -3.84 -5.70
CA VAL A 83 -5.69 -3.38 -5.01
C VAL A 83 -4.65 -4.49 -5.07
N HIS A 84 -3.38 -4.10 -4.97
CA HIS A 84 -2.30 -5.08 -4.93
C HIS A 84 -2.03 -5.46 -3.50
N SER A 85 -2.04 -6.76 -3.22
CA SER A 85 -1.75 -7.25 -1.88
C SER A 85 -0.76 -8.41 -1.96
N VAL A 86 0.06 -8.52 -0.92
CA VAL A 86 1.07 -9.58 -0.82
C VAL A 86 1.07 -10.06 0.62
N THR A 87 1.83 -11.11 0.91
CA THR A 87 2.01 -11.59 2.27
C THR A 87 3.32 -11.08 2.84
N GLU A 88 3.52 -11.26 4.14
CA GLU A 88 4.70 -10.72 4.81
C GLU A 88 6.01 -11.30 4.30
N ASP A 89 5.99 -12.53 3.81
CA ASP A 89 7.19 -13.20 3.34
C ASP A 89 7.54 -12.90 1.88
N THR A 90 6.76 -12.06 1.22
CA THR A 90 7.04 -11.67 -0.17
C THR A 90 8.33 -10.88 -0.23
N LYS A 91 9.25 -11.29 -1.09
CA LYS A 91 10.55 -10.62 -1.20
C LYS A 91 10.40 -9.28 -1.91
N ILE A 92 11.27 -8.34 -1.53
CA ILE A 92 11.20 -7.00 -2.09
C ILE A 92 11.34 -7.00 -3.62
N GLU A 93 12.15 -7.91 -4.16
CA GLU A 93 12.32 -8.01 -5.61
C GLU A 93 10.99 -8.30 -6.32
N ASP A 94 10.11 -9.03 -5.64
CA ASP A 94 8.82 -9.38 -6.23
C ASP A 94 7.82 -8.23 -6.13
N LEU A 95 8.14 -7.18 -5.37
CA LEU A 95 7.29 -6.00 -5.30
C LEU A 95 7.55 -5.03 -6.45
N LEU A 96 8.74 -5.10 -7.05
CA LEU A 96 9.12 -4.17 -8.10
C LEU A 96 8.15 -4.14 -9.30
N PRO A 97 7.70 -5.29 -9.81
CA PRO A 97 6.75 -5.24 -10.94
C PRO A 97 5.43 -4.58 -10.57
N LEU A 98 5.07 -4.56 -9.30
CA LEU A 98 3.79 -4.00 -8.88
C LEU A 98 3.81 -2.49 -8.86
N ILE A 99 4.97 -1.87 -8.64
CA ILE A 99 5.03 -0.41 -8.54
C ILE A 99 4.73 0.28 -9.86
N THR A 100 4.82 -0.44 -10.98
CA THR A 100 4.50 0.13 -12.28
C THR A 100 3.03 0.04 -12.59
N LYS A 101 2.28 -0.68 -11.77
CA LYS A 101 0.87 -0.93 -12.02
C LYS A 101 -0.07 -0.16 -11.11
N THR A 102 0.49 0.55 -10.14
CA THR A 102 -0.34 1.26 -9.19
C THR A 102 0.41 2.47 -8.64
N ASN A 103 -0.36 3.50 -8.27
CA ASN A 103 0.18 4.64 -7.54
C ASN A 103 -0.11 4.50 -6.05
N SER A 104 -0.74 3.41 -5.67
CA SER A 104 -1.14 3.16 -4.29
C SER A 104 -0.10 2.32 -3.58
N PRO A 105 -0.09 2.32 -2.25
CA PRO A 105 0.78 1.41 -1.51
C PRO A 105 0.47 -0.04 -1.83
N ILE A 106 1.40 -0.92 -1.55
CA ILE A 106 1.17 -2.35 -1.67
C ILE A 106 0.74 -2.83 -0.29
N TYR A 107 -0.42 -3.48 -0.22
CA TYR A 107 -0.97 -3.90 1.06
C TYR A 107 -0.42 -5.26 1.45
N VAL A 108 -0.25 -5.46 2.75
CA VAL A 108 0.25 -6.73 3.28
C VAL A 108 -0.87 -7.38 4.07
N VAL A 109 -1.23 -8.58 3.68
CA VAL A 109 -2.34 -9.32 4.29
C VAL A 109 -1.86 -10.71 4.71
N ASN A 110 -2.61 -11.35 5.59
CA ASN A 110 -2.34 -12.74 5.96
C ASN A 110 -3.23 -13.67 5.12
N GLU A 111 -3.21 -14.95 5.45
CA GLU A 111 -3.98 -15.94 4.70
C GLU A 111 -5.48 -15.71 4.76
N GLU A 112 -5.96 -15.11 5.84
CA GLU A 112 -7.38 -14.76 5.99
C GLU A 112 -7.70 -13.41 5.37
N ARG A 113 -6.76 -12.80 4.67
CA ARG A 113 -6.89 -11.49 4.04
C ARG A 113 -7.05 -10.35 5.03
N GLU A 114 -6.65 -10.56 6.27
CA GLU A 114 -6.64 -9.48 7.25
C GLU A 114 -5.46 -8.55 6.96
N LEU A 115 -5.70 -7.26 7.06
CA LEU A 115 -4.67 -6.26 6.78
C LEU A 115 -3.64 -6.25 7.90
N LYS A 116 -2.39 -6.48 7.55
CA LYS A 116 -1.28 -6.47 8.50
C LYS A 116 -0.43 -5.21 8.40
N GLY A 117 -0.40 -4.59 7.25
CA GLY A 117 0.39 -3.38 7.05
C GLY A 117 0.32 -2.94 5.61
N LEU A 118 1.15 -1.95 5.29
CA LEU A 118 1.28 -1.53 3.90
C LEU A 118 2.71 -1.08 3.64
N VAL A 119 3.11 -1.19 2.38
CA VAL A 119 4.42 -0.78 1.95
C VAL A 119 4.25 0.39 0.99
N PRO A 120 4.58 1.62 1.42
CA PRO A 120 4.55 2.75 0.49
C PRO A 120 5.58 2.53 -0.60
N LEU A 121 5.31 3.01 -1.79
CA LEU A 121 6.23 2.84 -2.89
C LEU A 121 7.61 3.44 -2.57
N SER A 122 7.63 4.55 -1.82
CA SER A 122 8.88 5.18 -1.42
C SER A 122 9.75 4.26 -0.55
N SER A 123 9.13 3.40 0.25
CA SER A 123 9.87 2.47 1.11
C SER A 123 10.63 1.44 0.28
N ILE A 124 10.05 1.02 -0.85
CA ILE A 124 10.71 0.07 -1.73
C ILE A 124 11.97 0.72 -2.32
N VAL A 125 11.83 1.98 -2.75
CA VAL A 125 12.96 2.71 -3.32
C VAL A 125 14.07 2.88 -2.27
N VAL A 126 13.70 3.23 -1.04
CA VAL A 126 14.66 3.41 0.04
C VAL A 126 15.43 2.11 0.31
N GLU A 127 14.74 0.98 0.34
CA GLU A 127 15.41 -0.29 0.61
C GLU A 127 16.31 -0.73 -0.53
N MET A 128 16.12 -0.16 -1.70
CA MET A 128 16.97 -0.47 -2.84
C MET A 128 18.15 0.49 -2.96
N THR A 129 18.32 1.40 -2.02
CA THR A 129 19.40 2.41 -2.11
C THR A 129 20.79 1.83 -2.01
N GLY A 130 20.94 0.58 -1.57
CA GLY A 130 22.25 -0.07 -1.58
C GLY A 130 22.72 -0.43 -2.98
N LYS A 131 21.83 -0.31 -3.98
CA LYS A 131 22.17 -0.58 -5.36
C LYS A 131 22.55 0.72 -6.05
N ASP A 132 23.22 0.58 -7.20
CA ASP A 132 23.52 1.71 -8.05
C ASP A 132 22.19 2.38 -8.46
N LYS A 133 22.13 3.69 -8.35
CA LYS A 133 20.93 4.42 -8.72
C LYS A 133 20.55 4.22 -10.18
N GLU A 134 21.55 4.13 -11.05
CA GLU A 134 21.28 3.90 -12.45
C GLU A 134 20.66 2.54 -12.67
N GLU A 135 21.12 1.55 -11.93
CA GLU A 135 20.58 0.21 -12.03
C GLU A 135 19.13 0.19 -11.58
N ILE A 136 18.80 0.89 -10.49
CA ILE A 136 17.43 0.97 -10.01
C ILE A 136 16.56 1.65 -11.04
N ASN A 137 17.02 2.75 -11.60
CA ASN A 137 16.27 3.49 -12.61
C ASN A 137 16.03 2.65 -13.85
N GLU A 138 17.02 1.88 -14.27
CA GLU A 138 16.85 0.99 -15.40
C GLU A 138 15.79 -0.07 -15.14
N LEU A 139 15.80 -0.66 -13.96
CA LEU A 139 14.82 -1.67 -13.61
C LEU A 139 13.41 -1.11 -13.64
N ILE A 140 13.23 0.07 -13.09
CA ILE A 140 11.92 0.71 -13.06
C ILE A 140 11.50 1.09 -14.47
N GLN A 141 12.42 1.65 -15.26
CA GLN A 141 12.11 2.06 -16.61
C GLN A 141 11.75 0.89 -17.51
N ASN A 142 12.49 -0.20 -17.39
CA ASN A 142 12.21 -1.39 -18.18
C ASN A 142 10.83 -1.96 -17.83
N ALA A 143 10.46 -1.91 -16.57
CA ALA A 143 9.14 -2.39 -16.16
C ALA A 143 8.03 -1.51 -16.72
N ILE A 144 8.28 -0.21 -16.79
CA ILE A 144 7.28 0.71 -17.35
C ILE A 144 7.09 0.48 -18.85
N GLU A 145 8.19 0.18 -19.55
CA GLU A 145 8.12 -0.02 -20.99
C GLU A 145 7.51 -1.35 -21.41
N LEU A 146 7.39 -2.26 -20.51
CA LEU A 146 6.77 -3.52 -20.82
C LEU A 146 5.24 -3.40 -20.71
#